data_ac171b94d882dc4107b08ff4ea702190
#
_entry.id   ac171b94d882dc4107b08ff4ea702190
#
_cell.length_a   1.000
_cell.length_b   1.000
_cell.length_c   1.000
_cell.angle_alpha   90.00
_cell.angle_beta   90.00
_cell.angle_gamma   90.00
#
_symmetry.space_group_name_H-M   'P 1'
#
loop_
_entity.id
_entity.type
_entity.pdbx_description
1 polymer ?
#
loop_
_entity_poly.entity_id
_entity_poly.type
_entity_poly.pdbx_seq_one_letter_code
_entity_poly.pdbx_strand_id
1 'polypeptide(L)'
;MDRVFDEIIFDIEWRNKEFLKIKEISNILNDEELKLFLKGTIPLVYAHWEGFVVSSLKVVFNYLNNLKLNSDSYCDIFLTTAYEQTLKSLSDSTNFEKRKKHLITLYNTFKKEVKLNEKIDTKSNLNFKVLKEICEKININIARFEEYETELNQLVSIRNSISHGENAYNFN
;
A
#
# COMPACT_ATOMS: atom_id res chain seq x y z
N MET A 1 19.25 -7.15 -7.16
CA MET A 1 18.87 -6.07 -6.21
C MET A 1 18.83 -4.72 -6.89
N ASP A 2 19.81 -4.41 -7.73
CA ASP A 2 19.89 -3.12 -8.46
C ASP A 2 18.63 -2.84 -9.31
N ARG A 3 18.12 -3.85 -10.02
CA ARG A 3 16.89 -3.70 -10.82
C ARG A 3 15.65 -3.30 -10.01
N VAL A 4 15.48 -3.84 -8.79
CA VAL A 4 14.36 -3.47 -7.90
C VAL A 4 14.46 -2.01 -7.50
N PHE A 5 15.66 -1.58 -7.16
CA PHE A 5 15.94 -0.20 -6.81
C PHE A 5 15.67 0.74 -8.00
N ASP A 6 16.16 0.39 -9.20
CA ASP A 6 15.96 1.19 -10.40
C ASP A 6 14.48 1.34 -10.77
N GLU A 7 13.69 0.26 -10.67
CA GLU A 7 12.24 0.30 -10.92
C GLU A 7 11.51 1.23 -9.93
N ILE A 8 11.87 1.21 -8.64
CA ILE A 8 11.27 2.10 -7.63
C ILE A 8 11.70 3.55 -7.84
N ILE A 9 12.97 3.80 -8.14
CA ILE A 9 13.46 5.15 -8.44
C ILE A 9 12.78 5.72 -9.68
N PHE A 10 12.62 4.93 -10.74
CA PHE A 10 11.90 5.37 -11.94
C PHE A 10 10.45 5.75 -11.62
N ASP A 11 9.76 4.99 -10.75
CA ASP A 11 8.40 5.31 -10.30
C ASP A 11 8.36 6.63 -9.48
N ILE A 12 9.37 6.91 -8.66
CA ILE A 12 9.49 8.17 -7.92
C ILE A 12 9.73 9.35 -8.88
N GLU A 13 10.61 9.19 -9.85
CA GLU A 13 11.02 10.28 -10.74
C GLU A 13 9.87 10.84 -11.58
N TRP A 14 9.05 9.98 -12.19
CA TRP A 14 7.93 10.47 -12.98
C TRP A 14 6.84 11.12 -12.10
N ARG A 15 6.58 10.59 -10.90
CA ARG A 15 5.65 11.19 -9.94
C ARG A 15 6.13 12.56 -9.49
N ASN A 16 7.41 12.71 -9.19
CA ASN A 16 8.00 14.00 -8.83
C ASN A 16 7.88 15.02 -9.95
N LYS A 17 8.05 14.62 -11.22
CA LYS A 17 7.84 15.52 -12.37
C LYS A 17 6.39 16.02 -12.43
N GLU A 18 5.40 15.16 -12.16
CA GLU A 18 4.00 15.58 -12.12
C GLU A 18 3.72 16.50 -10.93
N PHE A 19 4.25 16.22 -9.72
CA PHE A 19 4.11 17.11 -8.57
C PHE A 19 4.73 18.49 -8.80
N LEU A 20 5.89 18.56 -9.45
CA LEU A 20 6.49 19.85 -9.84
C LEU A 20 5.58 20.63 -10.79
N LYS A 21 4.95 19.95 -11.75
CA LYS A 21 3.98 20.56 -12.67
C LYS A 21 2.74 21.08 -11.97
N ILE A 22 2.19 20.29 -11.03
CA ILE A 22 1.06 20.70 -10.19
C ILE A 22 1.42 21.98 -9.41
N LYS A 23 2.61 22.02 -8.80
CA LYS A 23 3.10 23.18 -8.08
C LYS A 23 3.29 24.40 -8.98
N GLU A 24 3.85 24.23 -10.17
CA GLU A 24 4.00 25.32 -11.15
C GLU A 24 2.64 25.91 -11.52
N ILE A 25 1.65 25.07 -11.82
CA ILE A 25 0.29 25.51 -12.18
C ILE A 25 -0.36 26.24 -11.00
N SER A 26 -0.27 25.69 -9.78
CA SER A 26 -0.89 26.31 -8.60
C SER A 26 -0.38 27.73 -8.31
N ASN A 27 0.86 28.03 -8.66
CA ASN A 27 1.49 29.35 -8.42
C ASN A 27 1.00 30.46 -9.35
N ILE A 28 0.32 30.14 -10.46
CA ILE A 28 -0.14 31.14 -11.44
C ILE A 28 -1.66 31.34 -11.41
N LEU A 29 -2.40 30.58 -10.61
CA LEU A 29 -3.85 30.64 -10.50
C LEU A 29 -4.28 31.72 -9.48
N ASN A 30 -5.40 32.37 -9.73
CA ASN A 30 -6.06 33.20 -8.73
C ASN A 30 -6.81 32.32 -7.70
N ASP A 31 -7.32 32.92 -6.62
CA ASP A 31 -7.91 32.19 -5.49
C ASP A 31 -9.11 31.29 -5.87
N GLU A 32 -9.95 31.72 -6.82
CA GLU A 32 -11.11 30.94 -7.28
C GLU A 32 -10.67 29.75 -8.16
N GLU A 33 -9.79 30.02 -9.09
CA GLU A 33 -9.18 28.99 -9.96
C GLU A 33 -8.40 27.97 -9.14
N LEU A 34 -7.63 28.43 -8.14
CA LEU A 34 -6.85 27.57 -7.26
C LEU A 34 -7.75 26.61 -6.48
N LYS A 35 -8.87 27.09 -5.92
CA LYS A 35 -9.84 26.25 -5.22
C LYS A 35 -10.39 25.14 -6.12
N LEU A 36 -10.75 25.48 -7.35
CA LEU A 36 -11.24 24.49 -8.32
C LEU A 36 -10.15 23.51 -8.73
N PHE A 37 -8.93 24.01 -8.98
CA PHE A 37 -7.76 23.20 -9.32
C PHE A 37 -7.41 22.21 -8.21
N LEU A 38 -7.40 22.65 -6.94
CA LEU A 38 -7.12 21.78 -5.78
C LEU A 38 -8.16 20.66 -5.64
N LYS A 39 -9.43 20.92 -5.93
CA LYS A 39 -10.46 19.87 -5.95
C LYS A 39 -10.12 18.71 -6.92
N GLY A 40 -9.61 19.04 -8.11
CA GLY A 40 -9.17 18.03 -9.07
C GLY A 40 -7.82 17.39 -8.71
N THR A 41 -6.94 18.14 -8.09
CA THR A 41 -5.57 17.75 -7.80
C THR A 41 -5.45 16.82 -6.59
N ILE A 42 -6.25 17.02 -5.53
CA ILE A 42 -6.16 16.20 -4.32
C ILE A 42 -6.42 14.70 -4.59
N PRO A 43 -7.46 14.31 -5.35
CA PRO A 43 -7.61 12.92 -5.76
C PRO A 43 -6.42 12.39 -6.57
N LEU A 44 -5.78 13.22 -7.39
CA LEU A 44 -4.58 12.87 -8.15
C LEU A 44 -3.38 12.64 -7.22
N VAL A 45 -3.15 13.53 -6.24
CA VAL A 45 -2.10 13.38 -5.22
C VAL A 45 -2.31 12.08 -4.43
N TYR A 46 -3.54 11.79 -4.03
CA TYR A 46 -3.87 10.51 -3.38
C TYR A 46 -3.56 9.31 -4.27
N ALA A 47 -3.93 9.37 -5.56
CA ALA A 47 -3.66 8.29 -6.51
C ALA A 47 -2.14 8.06 -6.70
N HIS A 48 -1.34 9.12 -6.70
CA HIS A 48 0.13 9.02 -6.70
C HIS A 48 0.65 8.34 -5.43
N TRP A 49 0.15 8.75 -4.27
CA TRP A 49 0.52 8.18 -2.98
C TRP A 49 0.20 6.68 -2.92
N GLU A 50 -1.07 6.33 -3.11
CA GLU A 50 -1.52 4.93 -3.08
C GLU A 50 -0.82 4.10 -4.16
N GLY A 51 -0.74 4.65 -5.38
CA GLY A 51 -0.08 4.00 -6.51
C GLY A 51 1.39 3.72 -6.26
N PHE A 52 2.13 4.65 -5.63
CA PHE A 52 3.53 4.46 -5.26
C PHE A 52 3.71 3.32 -4.25
N VAL A 53 2.92 3.31 -3.17
CA VAL A 53 3.01 2.24 -2.16
C VAL A 53 2.70 0.87 -2.79
N VAL A 54 1.64 0.79 -3.60
CA VAL A 54 1.25 -0.46 -4.25
C VAL A 54 2.28 -0.92 -5.27
N SER A 55 2.79 -0.03 -6.13
CA SER A 55 3.78 -0.40 -7.17
C SER A 55 5.10 -0.83 -6.55
N SER A 56 5.61 -0.10 -5.57
CA SER A 56 6.86 -0.43 -4.87
C SER A 56 6.80 -1.81 -4.21
N LEU A 57 5.70 -2.11 -3.52
CA LEU A 57 5.52 -3.41 -2.87
C LEU A 57 5.37 -4.56 -3.89
N LYS A 58 4.68 -4.33 -5.00
CA LYS A 58 4.62 -5.31 -6.09
C LYS A 58 5.99 -5.63 -6.67
N VAL A 59 6.83 -4.61 -6.89
CA VAL A 59 8.20 -4.81 -7.38
C VAL A 59 9.00 -5.67 -6.40
N VAL A 60 8.92 -5.37 -5.08
CA VAL A 60 9.62 -6.14 -4.05
C VAL A 60 9.09 -7.57 -3.97
N PHE A 61 7.77 -7.78 -3.94
CA PHE A 61 7.18 -9.12 -3.82
C PHE A 61 7.44 -9.96 -5.07
N ASN A 62 7.37 -9.35 -6.25
CA ASN A 62 7.74 -10.02 -7.50
C ASN A 62 9.21 -10.47 -7.49
N TYR A 63 10.11 -9.60 -7.04
CA TYR A 63 11.52 -9.98 -6.89
C TYR A 63 11.69 -11.17 -5.93
N LEU A 64 11.07 -11.12 -4.73
CA LEU A 64 11.15 -12.20 -3.75
C LEU A 64 10.55 -13.49 -4.28
N ASN A 65 9.41 -13.43 -4.97
CA ASN A 65 8.77 -14.59 -5.61
C ASN A 65 9.65 -15.23 -6.69
N ASN A 66 10.41 -14.43 -7.43
CA ASN A 66 11.32 -14.92 -8.47
C ASN A 66 12.57 -15.59 -7.91
N LEU A 67 12.93 -15.35 -6.64
CA LEU A 67 14.01 -16.07 -5.97
C LEU A 67 13.67 -17.54 -5.66
N LYS A 68 12.39 -17.91 -5.69
CA LYS A 68 11.87 -19.28 -5.46
C LYS A 68 12.40 -19.91 -4.16
N LEU A 69 12.42 -19.13 -3.10
CA LEU A 69 12.96 -19.53 -1.81
C LEU A 69 11.96 -20.39 -1.04
N ASN A 70 12.47 -21.30 -0.23
CA ASN A 70 11.69 -22.11 0.70
C ASN A 70 11.40 -21.32 2.00
N SER A 71 10.47 -21.82 2.80
CA SER A 71 10.09 -21.22 4.08
C SER A 71 11.26 -20.94 5.02
N ASP A 72 12.25 -21.82 5.07
CA ASP A 72 13.43 -21.65 5.94
C ASP A 72 14.31 -20.45 5.58
N SER A 73 14.10 -19.86 4.40
CA SER A 73 14.85 -18.70 3.91
C SER A 73 14.17 -17.36 4.21
N TYR A 74 12.95 -17.39 4.76
CA TYR A 74 12.17 -16.19 5.10
C TYR A 74 12.09 -16.00 6.62
N CYS A 75 12.07 -14.75 7.07
CA CYS A 75 11.74 -14.44 8.45
C CYS A 75 10.25 -14.64 8.75
N ASP A 76 9.92 -14.77 10.03
CA ASP A 76 8.56 -15.07 10.52
C ASP A 76 7.50 -14.09 9.99
N ILE A 77 7.85 -12.81 9.83
CA ILE A 77 6.95 -11.77 9.34
C ILE A 77 6.53 -12.06 7.90
N PHE A 78 7.48 -12.34 7.01
CA PHE A 78 7.16 -12.67 5.62
C PHE A 78 6.42 -14.01 5.48
N LEU A 79 6.73 -14.99 6.31
CA LEU A 79 5.98 -16.25 6.34
C LEU A 79 4.54 -16.02 6.80
N THR A 80 4.34 -15.22 7.86
CA THR A 80 3.02 -14.86 8.35
C THR A 80 2.21 -14.14 7.26
N THR A 81 2.84 -13.20 6.58
CA THR A 81 2.21 -12.46 5.46
C THR A 81 1.86 -13.36 4.28
N ALA A 82 2.77 -14.28 3.89
CA ALA A 82 2.53 -15.22 2.80
C ALA A 82 1.37 -16.18 3.07
N TYR A 83 1.19 -16.58 4.32
CA TYR A 83 0.19 -17.57 4.72
C TYR A 83 -1.03 -16.97 5.43
N GLU A 84 -1.15 -15.65 5.53
CA GLU A 84 -2.20 -14.93 6.26
C GLU A 84 -3.61 -15.46 5.95
N GLN A 85 -3.95 -15.67 4.69
CA GLN A 85 -5.28 -16.16 4.29
C GLN A 85 -5.51 -17.60 4.76
N THR A 86 -4.49 -18.46 4.69
CA THR A 86 -4.59 -19.85 5.14
C THR A 86 -4.72 -19.93 6.67
N LEU A 87 -3.95 -19.10 7.38
CA LEU A 87 -4.02 -18.98 8.84
C LEU A 87 -5.39 -18.46 9.29
N LYS A 88 -5.92 -17.45 8.62
CA LYS A 88 -7.27 -16.94 8.89
C LYS A 88 -8.33 -18.02 8.65
N SER A 89 -8.28 -18.74 7.53
CA SER A 89 -9.21 -19.83 7.23
C SER A 89 -9.15 -20.95 8.26
N LEU A 90 -7.98 -21.23 8.82
CA LEU A 90 -7.80 -22.20 9.91
C LEU A 90 -8.43 -21.70 11.21
N SER A 91 -8.20 -20.43 11.56
CA SER A 91 -8.76 -19.79 12.76
C SER A 91 -10.28 -19.72 12.71
N ASP A 92 -10.86 -19.30 11.60
CA ASP A 92 -12.30 -19.11 11.43
C ASP A 92 -13.09 -20.43 11.32
N SER A 93 -12.40 -21.56 11.14
CA SER A 93 -13.03 -22.86 10.97
C SER A 93 -13.47 -23.45 12.32
N THR A 94 -14.77 -23.68 12.50
CA THR A 94 -15.33 -24.33 13.69
C THR A 94 -15.43 -25.85 13.56
N ASN A 95 -15.50 -26.37 12.34
CA ASN A 95 -15.66 -27.80 12.04
C ASN A 95 -14.29 -28.49 11.97
N PHE A 96 -14.16 -29.64 12.66
CA PHE A 96 -12.90 -30.42 12.72
C PHE A 96 -12.37 -30.82 11.34
N GLU A 97 -13.21 -31.31 10.44
CA GLU A 97 -12.77 -31.74 9.12
C GLU A 97 -12.25 -30.56 8.26
N LYS A 98 -12.87 -29.38 8.39
CA LYS A 98 -12.37 -28.15 7.74
C LYS A 98 -11.02 -27.72 8.31
N ARG A 99 -10.87 -27.74 9.65
CA ARG A 99 -9.58 -27.44 10.32
C ARG A 99 -8.49 -28.39 9.85
N LYS A 100 -8.78 -29.69 9.83
CA LYS A 100 -7.85 -30.72 9.34
C LYS A 100 -7.42 -30.43 7.89
N LYS A 101 -8.38 -30.13 7.00
CA LYS A 101 -8.09 -29.79 5.61
C LYS A 101 -7.17 -28.56 5.51
N HIS A 102 -7.47 -27.48 6.24
CA HIS A 102 -6.65 -26.25 6.23
C HIS A 102 -5.25 -26.50 6.80
N LEU A 103 -5.14 -27.28 7.88
CA LEU A 103 -3.86 -27.64 8.47
C LEU A 103 -3.00 -28.48 7.50
N ILE A 104 -3.59 -29.46 6.83
CA ILE A 104 -2.88 -30.26 5.82
C ILE A 104 -2.43 -29.37 4.64
N THR A 105 -3.30 -28.44 4.21
CA THR A 105 -2.95 -27.47 3.18
C THR A 105 -1.76 -26.61 3.61
N LEU A 106 -1.79 -26.05 4.80
CA LEU A 106 -0.69 -25.26 5.36
C LEU A 106 0.61 -26.08 5.41
N TYR A 107 0.57 -27.29 5.99
CA TYR A 107 1.73 -28.19 6.06
C TYR A 107 2.33 -28.50 4.69
N ASN A 108 1.49 -28.75 3.68
CA ASN A 108 1.97 -29.02 2.33
C ASN A 108 2.51 -27.75 1.64
N THR A 109 2.02 -26.58 2.03
CA THR A 109 2.49 -25.31 1.48
C THR A 109 3.87 -24.96 2.02
N PHE A 110 4.16 -25.25 3.29
CA PHE A 110 5.52 -25.10 3.86
C PHE A 110 6.60 -25.91 3.16
N LYS A 111 6.23 -26.98 2.47
CA LYS A 111 7.17 -27.83 1.69
C LYS A 111 7.44 -27.30 0.28
N LYS A 112 6.79 -26.22 -0.12
CA LYS A 112 6.92 -25.61 -1.44
C LYS A 112 7.64 -24.27 -1.35
N GLU A 113 7.96 -23.71 -2.52
CA GLU A 113 8.41 -22.33 -2.63
C GLU A 113 7.37 -21.38 -2.01
N VAL A 114 7.83 -20.43 -1.21
CA VAL A 114 6.97 -19.40 -0.63
C VAL A 114 6.56 -18.41 -1.72
N LYS A 115 5.26 -18.07 -1.76
CA LYS A 115 4.74 -17.04 -2.66
C LYS A 115 4.04 -15.95 -1.87
N LEU A 116 4.56 -14.75 -1.97
CA LEU A 116 3.94 -13.56 -1.46
C LEU A 116 2.82 -13.10 -2.40
N ASN A 117 1.69 -12.68 -1.84
CA ASN A 117 0.59 -12.17 -2.64
C ASN A 117 0.89 -10.75 -3.12
N GLU A 118 1.03 -10.56 -4.42
CA GLU A 118 1.31 -9.25 -5.04
C GLU A 118 0.10 -8.30 -5.01
N LYS A 119 -1.08 -8.77 -4.60
CA LYS A 119 -2.26 -7.92 -4.42
C LYS A 119 -2.17 -7.23 -3.06
N ILE A 120 -1.75 -5.98 -3.08
CA ILE A 120 -1.69 -5.12 -1.90
C ILE A 120 -3.08 -4.55 -1.64
N ASP A 121 -3.63 -4.85 -0.48
CA ASP A 121 -4.93 -4.33 -0.04
C ASP A 121 -4.75 -3.02 0.74
N THR A 122 -5.03 -1.91 0.07
CA THR A 122 -5.03 -0.56 0.64
C THR A 122 -6.38 -0.19 1.26
N LYS A 123 -7.34 -1.13 1.27
CA LYS A 123 -8.73 -0.91 1.72
C LYS A 123 -9.39 0.29 1.01
N SER A 124 -8.94 0.62 -0.19
CA SER A 124 -9.33 1.79 -0.99
C SER A 124 -9.19 3.13 -0.25
N ASN A 125 -8.48 3.16 0.87
CA ASN A 125 -8.28 4.31 1.75
C ASN A 125 -6.93 4.18 2.47
N LEU A 126 -5.83 4.41 1.74
CA LEU A 126 -4.47 4.32 2.29
C LEU A 126 -4.17 5.50 3.22
N ASN A 127 -4.81 5.51 4.40
CA ASN A 127 -4.51 6.42 5.50
C ASN A 127 -3.35 5.88 6.35
N PHE A 128 -2.94 6.62 7.38
CA PHE A 128 -1.82 6.23 8.23
C PHE A 128 -2.02 4.86 8.89
N LYS A 129 -3.23 4.56 9.38
CA LYS A 129 -3.54 3.25 10.00
C LYS A 129 -3.34 2.10 9.02
N VAL A 130 -3.82 2.23 7.78
CA VAL A 130 -3.66 1.19 6.75
C VAL A 130 -2.20 1.07 6.32
N LEU A 131 -1.48 2.20 6.20
CA LEU A 131 -0.04 2.19 5.97
C LEU A 131 0.71 1.44 7.06
N LYS A 132 0.38 1.68 8.33
CA LYS A 132 0.98 0.99 9.47
C LYS A 132 0.77 -0.52 9.39
N GLU A 133 -0.46 -0.97 9.13
CA GLU A 133 -0.77 -2.39 8.93
C GLU A 133 0.05 -3.03 7.78
N ILE A 134 0.26 -2.28 6.68
CA ILE A 134 1.10 -2.74 5.57
C ILE A 134 2.58 -2.81 5.99
N CYS A 135 3.10 -1.78 6.64
CA CYS A 135 4.48 -1.74 7.11
C CYS A 135 4.81 -2.88 8.10
N GLU A 136 3.88 -3.19 9.01
CA GLU A 136 4.02 -4.32 9.94
C GLU A 136 4.17 -5.66 9.21
N LYS A 137 3.41 -5.87 8.12
CA LYS A 137 3.47 -7.10 7.31
C LYS A 137 4.78 -7.31 6.54
N ILE A 138 5.54 -6.25 6.34
CA ILE A 138 6.79 -6.28 5.56
C ILE A 138 8.01 -5.83 6.37
N ASN A 139 7.85 -5.73 7.67
CA ASN A 139 8.90 -5.33 8.61
C ASN A 139 9.55 -3.96 8.30
N ILE A 140 8.76 -3.01 7.82
CA ILE A 140 9.21 -1.62 7.66
C ILE A 140 8.87 -0.84 8.93
N ASN A 141 9.86 -0.12 9.45
CA ASN A 141 9.66 0.75 10.60
C ASN A 141 8.80 1.97 10.23
N ILE A 142 7.58 2.02 10.77
CA ILE A 142 6.61 3.09 10.51
C ILE A 142 7.01 4.44 11.16
N ALA A 143 7.90 4.45 12.15
CA ALA A 143 8.26 5.67 12.90
C ALA A 143 8.70 6.84 12.01
N ARG A 144 9.29 6.54 10.84
CA ARG A 144 9.67 7.57 9.85
C ARG A 144 8.49 8.29 9.19
N PHE A 145 7.28 7.75 9.33
CA PHE A 145 6.06 8.29 8.74
C PHE A 145 5.11 8.88 9.78
N GLU A 146 5.41 8.74 11.08
CA GLU A 146 4.55 9.22 12.18
C GLU A 146 4.36 10.75 12.13
N GLU A 147 5.38 11.49 11.72
CA GLU A 147 5.29 12.94 11.54
C GLU A 147 4.28 13.38 10.47
N TYR A 148 3.94 12.49 9.52
CA TYR A 148 2.99 12.73 8.41
C TYR A 148 1.62 12.11 8.65
N GLU A 149 1.32 11.60 9.86
CA GLU A 149 0.04 10.96 10.17
C GLU A 149 -1.14 11.86 9.90
N THR A 150 -1.05 13.12 10.35
CA THR A 150 -2.11 14.11 10.20
C THR A 150 -2.37 14.41 8.73
N GLU A 151 -1.34 14.67 7.95
CA GLU A 151 -1.41 14.99 6.53
C GLU A 151 -1.98 13.82 5.70
N LEU A 152 -1.54 12.60 5.98
CA LEU A 152 -2.04 11.41 5.30
C LEU A 152 -3.53 11.16 5.59
N ASN A 153 -3.94 11.32 6.86
CA ASN A 153 -5.34 11.18 7.25
C ASN A 153 -6.21 12.29 6.64
N GLN A 154 -5.72 13.54 6.59
CA GLN A 154 -6.40 14.64 5.94
C GLN A 154 -6.51 14.42 4.42
N LEU A 155 -5.45 14.00 3.75
CA LEU A 155 -5.46 13.70 2.32
C LEU A 155 -6.57 12.71 1.96
N VAL A 156 -6.68 11.61 2.70
CA VAL A 156 -7.72 10.60 2.50
C VAL A 156 -9.11 11.16 2.78
N SER A 157 -9.28 11.92 3.87
CA SER A 157 -10.55 12.53 4.25
C SER A 157 -11.05 13.50 3.17
N ILE A 158 -10.20 14.44 2.73
CA ILE A 158 -10.56 15.44 1.72
C ILE A 158 -10.86 14.77 0.39
N ARG A 159 -10.03 13.79 -0.03
CA ARG A 159 -10.29 13.02 -1.26
C ARG A 159 -11.65 12.33 -1.22
N ASN A 160 -12.02 11.73 -0.10
CA ASN A 160 -13.32 11.10 0.05
C ASN A 160 -14.47 12.11 -0.05
N SER A 161 -14.39 13.24 0.65
CA SER A 161 -15.38 14.32 0.56
C SER A 161 -15.54 14.83 -0.88
N ILE A 162 -14.44 15.02 -1.60
CA ILE A 162 -14.49 15.41 -3.03
C ILE A 162 -15.19 14.33 -3.86
N SER A 163 -14.86 13.06 -3.64
CA SER A 163 -15.44 11.93 -4.41
C SER A 163 -16.93 11.74 -4.15
N HIS A 164 -17.42 12.14 -2.98
CA HIS A 164 -18.85 12.13 -2.62
C HIS A 164 -19.57 13.42 -2.98
N GLY A 165 -18.89 14.38 -3.61
CA GLY A 165 -19.49 15.66 -4.01
C GLY A 165 -19.76 16.62 -2.83
N GLU A 166 -19.16 16.35 -1.66
CA GLU A 166 -19.28 17.23 -0.51
C GLU A 166 -18.45 18.50 -0.71
N ASN A 167 -18.94 19.62 -0.16
CA ASN A 167 -18.27 20.93 -0.24
C ASN A 167 -17.75 21.37 1.15
N ALA A 168 -17.55 20.42 2.06
CA ALA A 168 -17.26 20.64 3.47
C ALA A 168 -15.77 20.82 3.81
N TYR A 169 -14.91 21.05 2.83
CA TYR A 169 -13.47 21.21 3.04
C TYR A 169 -13.03 22.65 2.72
N ASN A 170 -12.28 23.24 3.63
CA ASN A 170 -11.61 24.52 3.42
C ASN A 170 -10.15 24.28 3.06
N PHE A 171 -9.72 24.87 1.95
CA PHE A 171 -8.31 25.00 1.62
C PHE A 171 -7.82 26.30 2.27
N ASN A 172 -7.38 26.24 3.53
CA ASN A 172 -6.71 27.34 4.23
C ASN A 172 -5.20 27.15 4.15
#